data_48fb0fbc28cea94180398022e3d57405
#
_entry.id   48fb0fbc28cea94180398022e3d57405
#
_cell.length_a   1.000
_cell.length_b   1.000
_cell.length_c   1.000
_cell.angle_alpha   90.00
_cell.angle_beta   90.00
_cell.angle_gamma   90.00
#
_symmetry.space_group_name_H-M   'P 1'
#
loop_
_entity.id
_entity.type
_entity.pdbx_description
1 polymer ?
#
loop_
_entity_poly.entity_id
_entity_poly.type
_entity_poly.pdbx_seq_one_letter_code
_entity_poly.pdbx_strand_id
1 'polypeptide(L)'
;EAGIPTFVDKPLAISLDDCHQMIDAAKEHNTLLTSYSTLRYADQVKGLQDRLENLGTLVAGVSTGPCDFLSQYGGPFFYGTHAIETMLAVFGHSVKNVTGRMVGVNCIATVEYESGALINLNLLGNAAYAFHIVAYGTEGWESVPIDLSSCYANGFRVFVEMMRTGRMPLTYDQLL
;
A
#
# COMPACT_ATOMS: atom_id res chain seq x y z
N GLU A 1 11.68 -21.00 -13.14
CA GLU A 1 12.29 -21.78 -14.23
C GLU A 1 11.74 -21.42 -15.61
N ALA A 2 10.44 -21.09 -15.72
CA ALA A 2 9.83 -20.75 -17.02
C ALA A 2 10.09 -19.30 -17.49
N GLY A 3 10.65 -18.43 -16.66
CA GLY A 3 10.93 -17.02 -16.99
C GLY A 3 9.68 -16.17 -17.25
N ILE A 4 8.54 -16.55 -16.70
CA ILE A 4 7.27 -15.86 -16.92
C ILE A 4 7.11 -14.73 -15.90
N PRO A 5 6.96 -13.46 -16.35
CA PRO A 5 6.64 -12.35 -15.45
C PRO A 5 5.36 -12.63 -14.64
N THR A 6 5.45 -12.44 -13.34
CA THR A 6 4.40 -12.88 -12.43
C THR A 6 3.87 -11.71 -11.60
N PHE A 7 2.55 -11.57 -11.53
CA PHE A 7 1.85 -10.74 -10.57
C PHE A 7 1.17 -11.64 -9.53
N VAL A 8 1.47 -11.41 -8.27
CA VAL A 8 0.80 -12.07 -7.14
C VAL A 8 -0.19 -11.08 -6.56
N ASP A 9 -1.46 -11.48 -6.41
CA ASP A 9 -2.42 -10.63 -5.70
C ASP A 9 -1.98 -10.43 -4.24
N LYS A 10 -2.23 -9.25 -3.72
CA LYS A 10 -1.78 -8.84 -2.38
C LYS A 10 -2.35 -9.72 -1.25
N PRO A 11 -1.57 -9.94 -0.22
CA PRO A 11 -0.14 -9.63 -0.09
C PRO A 11 0.72 -10.59 -0.92
N LEU A 12 2.00 -10.28 -1.09
CA LEU A 12 2.96 -11.20 -1.74
C LEU A 12 2.98 -12.55 -1.04
N ALA A 13 3.02 -12.55 0.30
CA ALA A 13 2.79 -13.68 1.19
C ALA A 13 2.37 -13.15 2.57
N ILE A 14 2.04 -14.05 3.51
CA ILE A 14 1.66 -13.69 4.90
C ILE A 14 2.82 -13.89 5.89
N SER A 15 3.98 -14.31 5.42
CA SER A 15 5.22 -14.38 6.18
C SER A 15 6.37 -13.76 5.40
N LEU A 16 7.31 -13.14 6.11
CA LEU A 16 8.51 -12.57 5.49
C LEU A 16 9.40 -13.66 4.88
N ASP A 17 9.48 -14.82 5.51
CA ASP A 17 10.27 -15.93 4.98
C ASP A 17 9.77 -16.40 3.62
N ASP A 18 8.46 -16.51 3.43
CA ASP A 18 7.86 -16.85 2.14
C ASP A 18 8.07 -15.74 1.11
N CYS A 19 7.94 -14.46 1.53
CA CYS A 19 8.26 -13.32 0.65
C CYS A 19 9.70 -13.39 0.16
N HIS A 20 10.66 -13.62 1.05
CA HIS A 20 12.08 -13.75 0.69
C HIS A 20 12.31 -14.92 -0.27
N GLN A 21 11.74 -16.10 0.00
CA GLN A 21 11.86 -17.27 -0.90
C GLN A 21 11.33 -16.97 -2.31
N MET A 22 10.19 -16.29 -2.42
CA MET A 22 9.61 -15.91 -3.72
C MET A 22 10.49 -14.90 -4.46
N ILE A 23 11.02 -13.90 -3.74
CA ILE A 23 11.91 -12.88 -4.30
C ILE A 23 13.24 -13.50 -4.74
N ASP A 24 13.82 -14.38 -3.93
CA ASP A 24 15.09 -15.03 -4.25
C ASP A 24 14.94 -15.94 -5.45
N ALA A 25 13.85 -16.71 -5.54
CA ALA A 25 13.53 -17.51 -6.73
C ALA A 25 13.37 -16.64 -7.99
N ALA A 26 12.72 -15.48 -7.88
CA ALA A 26 12.58 -14.55 -8.98
C ALA A 26 13.94 -13.98 -9.44
N LYS A 27 14.82 -13.62 -8.50
CA LYS A 27 16.19 -13.15 -8.77
C LYS A 27 17.04 -14.24 -9.43
N GLU A 28 17.03 -15.46 -8.86
CA GLU A 28 17.81 -16.61 -9.36
C GLU A 28 17.47 -16.95 -10.82
N HIS A 29 16.19 -16.86 -11.16
CA HIS A 29 15.71 -17.18 -12.51
C HIS A 29 15.55 -15.94 -13.40
N ASN A 30 16.03 -14.79 -12.97
CA ASN A 30 15.92 -13.50 -13.70
C ASN A 30 14.49 -13.24 -14.22
N THR A 31 13.51 -13.48 -13.36
CA THR A 31 12.07 -13.34 -13.66
C THR A 31 11.50 -12.13 -12.92
N LEU A 32 10.64 -11.37 -13.59
CA LEU A 32 9.95 -10.24 -12.98
C LEU A 32 8.84 -10.76 -12.05
N LEU A 33 8.88 -10.33 -10.79
CA LEU A 33 7.86 -10.64 -9.78
C LEU A 33 7.38 -9.36 -9.14
N THR A 34 6.08 -9.13 -9.10
CA THR A 34 5.50 -8.00 -8.38
C THR A 34 4.22 -8.40 -7.65
N SER A 35 3.91 -7.65 -6.60
CA SER A 35 2.66 -7.72 -5.85
C SER A 35 2.29 -6.33 -5.39
N TYR A 36 1.02 -5.99 -5.43
CA TYR A 36 0.49 -4.72 -4.89
C TYR A 36 -1.02 -4.75 -4.78
N SER A 37 -1.55 -3.90 -3.92
CA SER A 37 -2.93 -3.52 -3.97
C SER A 37 -3.18 -2.60 -5.16
N THR A 38 -4.15 -2.91 -6.01
CA THR A 38 -4.53 -2.05 -7.13
C THR A 38 -5.03 -0.67 -6.66
N LEU A 39 -5.45 -0.53 -5.39
CA LEU A 39 -5.87 0.75 -4.81
C LEU A 39 -4.79 1.83 -4.88
N ARG A 40 -3.50 1.46 -4.78
CA ARG A 40 -2.41 2.43 -4.92
C ARG A 40 -2.38 3.15 -6.27
N TYR A 41 -3.07 2.59 -7.27
CA TYR A 41 -3.20 3.14 -8.63
C TYR A 41 -4.58 3.73 -8.93
N ALA A 42 -5.46 3.87 -7.92
CA ALA A 42 -6.71 4.58 -8.08
C ALA A 42 -6.45 6.04 -8.51
N ASP A 43 -7.30 6.59 -9.37
CA ASP A 43 -7.13 7.95 -9.90
C ASP A 43 -7.03 8.99 -8.79
N GLN A 44 -7.78 8.79 -7.70
CA GLN A 44 -7.77 9.67 -6.53
C GLN A 44 -6.42 9.64 -5.80
N VAL A 45 -5.82 8.45 -5.65
CA VAL A 45 -4.49 8.28 -5.02
C VAL A 45 -3.43 8.95 -5.88
N LYS A 46 -3.46 8.69 -7.19
CA LYS A 46 -2.56 9.31 -8.13
C LYS A 46 -2.70 10.83 -8.15
N GLY A 47 -3.93 11.32 -8.22
CA GLY A 47 -4.20 12.76 -8.18
C GLY A 47 -3.71 13.43 -6.89
N LEU A 48 -3.80 12.73 -5.73
CA LEU A 48 -3.23 13.24 -4.49
C LEU A 48 -1.70 13.29 -4.55
N GLN A 49 -1.06 12.22 -5.04
CA GLN A 49 0.41 12.19 -5.24
C GLN A 49 0.90 13.38 -6.08
N ASP A 50 0.20 13.66 -7.19
CA ASP A 50 0.56 14.75 -8.12
C ASP A 50 0.39 16.15 -7.47
N ARG A 51 -0.36 16.26 -6.37
CA ARG A 51 -0.62 17.53 -5.66
C ARG A 51 0.09 17.65 -4.31
N LEU A 52 0.80 16.61 -3.85
CA LEU A 52 1.49 16.65 -2.55
C LEU A 52 2.45 17.83 -2.42
N GLU A 53 3.16 18.17 -3.49
CA GLU A 53 4.11 19.29 -3.50
C GLU A 53 3.43 20.64 -3.19
N ASN A 54 2.14 20.80 -3.54
CA ASN A 54 1.37 22.02 -3.27
C ASN A 54 1.00 22.16 -1.79
N LEU A 55 1.18 21.11 -0.98
CA LEU A 55 0.89 21.14 0.45
C LEU A 55 2.08 21.61 1.29
N GLY A 56 3.23 21.88 0.65
CA GLY A 56 4.48 22.17 1.33
C GLY A 56 5.10 20.93 1.97
N THR A 57 5.78 21.09 3.10
CA THR A 57 6.37 19.95 3.83
C THR A 57 5.26 19.15 4.51
N LEU A 58 5.23 17.81 4.22
CA LEU A 58 4.27 16.92 4.84
C LEU A 58 4.55 16.77 6.35
N VAL A 59 3.53 16.97 7.15
CA VAL A 59 3.58 16.95 8.63
C VAL A 59 2.85 15.74 9.20
N ALA A 60 1.66 15.47 8.68
CA ALA A 60 0.82 14.39 9.19
C ALA A 60 -0.10 13.83 8.08
N GLY A 61 -0.74 12.70 8.35
CA GLY A 61 -1.73 12.14 7.46
C GLY A 61 -2.60 11.08 8.11
N VAL A 62 -3.55 10.60 7.34
CA VAL A 62 -4.42 9.48 7.74
C VAL A 62 -4.60 8.57 6.53
N SER A 63 -4.48 7.27 6.72
CA SER A 63 -4.97 6.26 5.78
C SER A 63 -6.00 5.39 6.48
N THR A 64 -7.16 5.20 5.88
CA THR A 64 -8.25 4.42 6.47
C THR A 64 -8.71 3.36 5.49
N GLY A 65 -8.93 2.16 6.00
CA GLY A 65 -9.54 1.08 5.24
C GLY A 65 -10.17 0.01 6.10
N PRO A 66 -11.05 -0.84 5.53
CA PRO A 66 -11.59 -1.99 6.21
C PRO A 66 -10.48 -3.01 6.49
N CYS A 67 -10.65 -3.78 7.60
CA CYS A 67 -9.74 -4.85 7.95
C CYS A 67 -10.50 -5.95 8.68
N ASP A 68 -10.32 -7.18 8.25
CA ASP A 68 -10.82 -8.36 8.96
C ASP A 68 -9.66 -9.06 9.66
N PHE A 69 -9.48 -8.75 10.96
CA PHE A 69 -8.43 -9.35 11.79
C PHE A 69 -8.64 -10.85 12.06
N LEU A 70 -9.85 -11.34 11.85
CA LEU A 70 -10.21 -12.75 12.07
C LEU A 70 -10.34 -13.54 10.77
N SER A 71 -10.01 -12.95 9.65
CA SER A 71 -10.09 -13.60 8.35
C SER A 71 -9.27 -14.89 8.31
N GLN A 72 -9.91 -15.97 7.86
CA GLN A 72 -9.23 -17.25 7.59
C GLN A 72 -8.17 -17.16 6.46
N TYR A 73 -8.18 -16.07 5.70
CA TYR A 73 -7.26 -15.82 4.58
C TYR A 73 -6.03 -14.99 4.98
N GLY A 74 -5.59 -15.11 6.23
CA GLY A 74 -4.39 -14.43 6.73
C GLY A 74 -4.67 -13.23 7.64
N GLY A 75 -5.87 -13.15 8.23
CA GLY A 75 -6.21 -12.08 9.19
C GLY A 75 -6.09 -10.69 8.57
N PRO A 76 -5.33 -9.77 9.21
CA PRO A 76 -5.21 -8.39 8.73
C PRO A 76 -4.56 -8.27 7.34
N PHE A 77 -3.77 -9.25 6.91
CA PHE A 77 -3.15 -9.26 5.58
C PHE A 77 -4.15 -9.38 4.44
N PHE A 78 -5.35 -9.91 4.69
CA PHE A 78 -6.34 -10.08 3.63
C PHE A 78 -6.89 -8.74 3.12
N TYR A 79 -7.30 -7.82 4.03
CA TYR A 79 -7.89 -6.54 3.66
C TYR A 79 -7.09 -5.32 4.13
N GLY A 80 -6.43 -5.39 5.28
CA GLY A 80 -5.65 -4.28 5.84
C GLY A 80 -4.51 -3.84 4.93
N THR A 81 -3.98 -4.75 4.11
CA THR A 81 -2.97 -4.47 3.09
C THR A 81 -3.38 -3.33 2.15
N HIS A 82 -4.65 -3.19 1.82
CA HIS A 82 -5.12 -2.11 0.95
C HIS A 82 -4.86 -0.71 1.54
N ALA A 83 -5.17 -0.50 2.82
CA ALA A 83 -4.94 0.78 3.49
C ALA A 83 -3.43 1.06 3.69
N ILE A 84 -2.65 0.02 3.98
CA ILE A 84 -1.19 0.10 4.11
C ILE A 84 -0.57 0.48 2.75
N GLU A 85 -0.93 -0.21 1.68
CA GLU A 85 -0.42 0.05 0.33
C GLU A 85 -0.78 1.46 -0.16
N THR A 86 -1.99 1.93 0.15
CA THR A 86 -2.41 3.29 -0.17
C THR A 86 -1.58 4.32 0.62
N MET A 87 -1.34 4.06 1.91
CA MET A 87 -0.47 4.88 2.76
C MET A 87 0.94 4.97 2.18
N LEU A 88 1.55 3.82 1.87
CA LEU A 88 2.90 3.76 1.31
C LEU A 88 2.99 4.40 -0.08
N ALA A 89 1.93 4.30 -0.88
CA ALA A 89 1.87 4.98 -2.19
C ALA A 89 1.93 6.50 -2.05
N VAL A 90 1.21 7.08 -1.09
CA VAL A 90 1.13 8.55 -0.92
C VAL A 90 2.30 9.09 -0.10
N PHE A 91 2.64 8.45 1.02
CA PHE A 91 3.60 8.98 1.99
C PHE A 91 5.02 8.40 1.84
N GLY A 92 5.19 7.40 0.96
CA GLY A 92 6.48 6.74 0.73
C GLY A 92 6.73 5.55 1.66
N HIS A 93 7.93 4.97 1.54
CA HIS A 93 8.33 3.73 2.23
C HIS A 93 9.34 3.94 3.38
N SER A 94 9.76 5.19 3.64
CA SER A 94 10.77 5.50 4.67
C SER A 94 10.14 5.54 6.07
N VAL A 95 9.54 4.41 6.47
CA VAL A 95 8.93 4.22 7.79
C VAL A 95 10.04 3.97 8.82
N LYS A 96 10.00 4.73 9.93
CA LYS A 96 10.94 4.64 11.03
C LYS A 96 10.42 3.76 12.18
N ASN A 97 9.14 3.96 12.55
CA ASN A 97 8.52 3.26 13.67
C ASN A 97 7.01 3.15 13.48
N VAL A 98 6.42 2.10 14.06
CA VAL A 98 4.97 1.88 14.09
C VAL A 98 4.53 1.53 15.49
N THR A 99 3.52 2.24 15.99
CA THR A 99 2.88 1.95 17.27
C THR A 99 1.38 1.84 17.07
N GLY A 100 0.79 0.73 17.50
CA GLY A 100 -0.64 0.47 17.28
C GLY A 100 -1.39 0.10 18.56
N ARG A 101 -2.69 0.36 18.55
CA ARG A 101 -3.62 -0.06 19.58
C ARG A 101 -4.85 -0.70 18.97
N MET A 102 -5.16 -1.91 19.42
CA MET A 102 -6.40 -2.59 19.08
C MET A 102 -7.45 -2.41 20.18
N VAL A 103 -8.70 -2.20 19.75
CA VAL A 103 -9.89 -2.25 20.61
C VAL A 103 -10.98 -3.02 19.86
N GLY A 104 -11.30 -4.20 20.37
CA GLY A 104 -12.19 -5.12 19.64
C GLY A 104 -11.59 -5.53 18.30
N VAL A 105 -12.31 -5.26 17.23
CA VAL A 105 -11.90 -5.58 15.84
C VAL A 105 -11.34 -4.38 15.07
N ASN A 106 -11.02 -3.30 15.78
CA ASN A 106 -10.45 -2.09 15.17
C ASN A 106 -9.02 -1.88 15.66
N CYS A 107 -8.15 -1.46 14.77
CA CYS A 107 -6.78 -1.06 15.10
C CYS A 107 -6.53 0.36 14.57
N ILE A 108 -5.92 1.19 15.41
CA ILE A 108 -5.36 2.46 14.99
C ILE A 108 -3.87 2.40 15.27
N ALA A 109 -3.06 2.60 14.24
CA ALA A 109 -1.61 2.66 14.35
C ALA A 109 -1.12 4.06 13.97
N THR A 110 -0.10 4.54 14.67
CA THR A 110 0.67 5.71 14.28
C THR A 110 1.97 5.24 13.65
N VAL A 111 2.20 5.67 12.43
CA VAL A 111 3.39 5.38 11.63
C VAL A 111 4.26 6.63 11.59
N GLU A 112 5.44 6.57 12.19
CA GLU A 112 6.45 7.62 12.16
C GLU A 112 7.35 7.43 10.94
N TYR A 113 7.51 8.45 10.13
CA TYR A 113 8.41 8.47 8.98
C TYR A 113 9.76 9.08 9.33
N GLU A 114 10.81 8.74 8.59
CA GLU A 114 12.16 9.35 8.75
C GLU A 114 12.15 10.87 8.58
N SER A 115 11.19 11.41 7.82
CA SER A 115 10.96 12.86 7.67
C SER A 115 10.41 13.53 8.93
N GLY A 116 9.97 12.75 9.93
CA GLY A 116 9.26 13.23 11.10
C GLY A 116 7.74 13.33 10.92
N ALA A 117 7.21 13.05 9.73
CA ALA A 117 5.77 13.02 9.51
C ALA A 117 5.11 11.86 10.30
N LEU A 118 3.91 12.12 10.83
CA LEU A 118 3.12 11.13 11.58
C LEU A 118 1.85 10.77 10.80
N ILE A 119 1.72 9.51 10.43
CA ILE A 119 0.56 9.02 9.66
C ILE A 119 -0.26 8.07 10.54
N ASN A 120 -1.54 8.36 10.71
CA ASN A 120 -2.46 7.44 11.36
C ASN A 120 -3.02 6.45 10.33
N LEU A 121 -2.83 5.17 10.62
CA LEU A 121 -3.39 4.06 9.86
C LEU A 121 -4.59 3.49 10.62
N ASN A 122 -5.79 3.68 10.09
CA ASN A 122 -7.02 3.16 10.66
C ASN A 122 -7.42 1.88 9.94
N LEU A 123 -7.34 0.74 10.63
CA LEU A 123 -7.76 -0.57 10.17
C LEU A 123 -9.05 -0.94 10.90
N LEU A 124 -10.20 -0.84 10.21
CA LEU A 124 -11.52 -0.85 10.83
C LEU A 124 -12.31 -2.11 10.46
N GLY A 125 -12.59 -2.96 11.46
CA GLY A 125 -13.27 -4.23 11.25
C GLY A 125 -14.80 -4.15 11.28
N ASN A 126 -15.39 -3.10 11.87
CA ASN A 126 -16.83 -2.95 12.04
C ASN A 126 -17.36 -1.56 11.70
N ALA A 127 -16.58 -0.75 10.99
CA ALA A 127 -17.05 0.52 10.44
C ALA A 127 -17.71 0.32 9.07
N ALA A 128 -18.39 1.36 8.57
CA ALA A 128 -18.86 1.39 7.19
C ALA A 128 -17.65 1.22 6.22
N TYR A 129 -17.89 0.48 5.14
CA TYR A 129 -16.85 0.21 4.14
C TYR A 129 -16.42 1.50 3.46
N ALA A 130 -15.19 1.90 3.67
CA ALA A 130 -14.61 3.09 3.07
C ALA A 130 -13.09 2.97 2.95
N PHE A 131 -12.54 3.47 1.85
CA PHE A 131 -11.12 3.80 1.74
C PHE A 131 -10.98 5.32 1.67
N HIS A 132 -10.11 5.85 2.51
CA HIS A 132 -9.96 7.30 2.63
C HIS A 132 -8.54 7.66 3.02
N ILE A 133 -8.02 8.74 2.45
CA ILE A 133 -6.70 9.26 2.76
C ILE A 133 -6.75 10.77 2.99
N VAL A 134 -5.96 11.24 3.96
CA VAL A 134 -5.80 12.67 4.27
C VAL A 134 -4.32 12.96 4.37
N ALA A 135 -3.88 14.04 3.72
CA ALA A 135 -2.53 14.57 3.83
C ALA A 135 -2.55 15.99 4.39
N TYR A 136 -1.70 16.27 5.37
CA TYR A 136 -1.52 17.59 5.98
C TYR A 136 -0.09 18.06 5.76
N GLY A 137 0.08 19.18 5.10
CA GLY A 137 1.37 19.83 4.91
C GLY A 137 1.41 21.20 5.58
N THR A 138 2.54 21.87 5.50
CA THR A 138 2.76 23.20 6.09
C THR A 138 1.99 24.34 5.37
N GLU A 139 1.58 24.10 4.12
CA GLU A 139 0.92 25.11 3.27
C GLU A 139 -0.51 24.74 2.90
N GLY A 140 -0.94 23.51 3.20
CA GLY A 140 -2.29 23.04 2.90
C GLY A 140 -2.57 21.64 3.36
N TRP A 141 -3.77 21.18 3.06
CA TRP A 141 -4.21 19.80 3.32
C TRP A 141 -5.20 19.34 2.26
N GLU A 142 -5.26 18.03 2.05
CA GLU A 142 -6.25 17.37 1.20
C GLU A 142 -6.85 16.15 1.89
N SER A 143 -8.11 15.89 1.58
CA SER A 143 -8.90 14.76 2.08
C SER A 143 -9.60 14.09 0.90
N VAL A 144 -9.27 12.84 0.65
CA VAL A 144 -9.64 12.15 -0.58
C VAL A 144 -10.30 10.82 -0.26
N PRO A 145 -11.61 10.66 -0.50
CA PRO A 145 -12.24 9.34 -0.56
C PRO A 145 -11.74 8.60 -1.80
N ILE A 146 -11.42 7.32 -1.65
CA ILE A 146 -10.90 6.50 -2.74
C ILE A 146 -12.04 5.64 -3.31
N ASP A 147 -12.27 5.83 -4.58
CA ASP A 147 -13.23 5.07 -5.40
C ASP A 147 -12.51 3.89 -6.04
N LEU A 148 -13.18 2.75 -6.10
CA LEU A 148 -12.62 1.51 -6.65
C LEU A 148 -12.78 1.39 -8.17
N SER A 149 -13.48 2.30 -8.82
CA SER A 149 -13.87 2.16 -10.24
C SER A 149 -12.69 2.08 -11.21
N SER A 150 -11.61 2.80 -10.93
CA SER A 150 -10.42 2.86 -11.81
C SER A 150 -9.27 1.95 -11.40
N CYS A 151 -9.23 1.51 -10.13
CA CYS A 151 -8.04 0.89 -9.54
C CYS A 151 -7.60 -0.39 -10.25
N TYR A 152 -8.54 -1.28 -10.62
CA TYR A 152 -8.21 -2.54 -11.29
C TYR A 152 -7.62 -2.30 -12.68
N ALA A 153 -8.28 -1.46 -13.49
CA ALA A 153 -7.80 -1.15 -14.84
C ALA A 153 -6.41 -0.50 -14.79
N ASN A 154 -6.20 0.43 -13.87
CA ASN A 154 -4.92 1.10 -13.71
C ASN A 154 -3.84 0.13 -13.20
N GLY A 155 -4.14 -0.69 -12.19
CA GLY A 155 -3.22 -1.71 -11.69
C GLY A 155 -2.80 -2.70 -12.78
N PHE A 156 -3.74 -3.21 -13.57
CA PHE A 156 -3.40 -4.08 -14.69
C PHE A 156 -2.57 -3.40 -15.77
N ARG A 157 -2.79 -2.12 -16.07
CA ARG A 157 -1.92 -1.36 -16.99
C ARG A 157 -0.48 -1.30 -16.49
N VAL A 158 -0.28 -1.13 -15.19
CA VAL A 158 1.06 -1.13 -14.56
C VAL A 158 1.74 -2.49 -14.73
N PHE A 159 1.02 -3.60 -14.55
CA PHE A 159 1.55 -4.94 -14.78
C PHE A 159 1.90 -5.17 -16.27
N VAL A 160 1.03 -4.78 -17.18
CA VAL A 160 1.31 -4.85 -18.62
C VAL A 160 2.54 -4.03 -18.99
N GLU A 161 2.69 -2.83 -18.42
CA GLU A 161 3.87 -2.00 -18.65
C GLU A 161 5.15 -2.65 -18.09
N MET A 162 5.08 -3.31 -16.95
CA MET A 162 6.20 -4.11 -16.42
C MET A 162 6.63 -5.19 -17.42
N MET A 163 5.68 -5.94 -17.96
CA MET A 163 5.96 -6.97 -18.99
C MET A 163 6.58 -6.38 -20.26
N ARG A 164 6.09 -5.21 -20.70
CA ARG A 164 6.55 -4.55 -21.92
C ARG A 164 7.94 -3.95 -21.81
N THR A 165 8.27 -3.40 -20.64
CA THR A 165 9.51 -2.63 -20.42
C THR A 165 10.60 -3.41 -19.70
N GLY A 166 10.25 -4.51 -19.04
CA GLY A 166 11.16 -5.22 -18.13
C GLY A 166 11.44 -4.46 -16.81
N ARG A 167 10.68 -3.39 -16.51
CA ARG A 167 10.86 -2.57 -15.30
C ARG A 167 9.79 -2.87 -14.27
N MET A 168 10.22 -3.23 -13.08
CA MET A 168 9.31 -3.47 -11.97
C MET A 168 8.69 -2.16 -11.46
N PRO A 169 7.38 -2.15 -11.13
CA PRO A 169 6.71 -0.96 -10.58
C PRO A 169 7.10 -0.67 -9.13
N LEU A 170 7.53 -1.69 -8.40
CA LEU A 170 8.04 -1.65 -7.04
C LEU A 170 9.35 -2.42 -6.97
N THR A 171 10.28 -1.95 -6.16
CA THR A 171 11.50 -2.71 -5.86
C THR A 171 11.17 -3.91 -4.96
N TYR A 172 12.05 -4.89 -4.90
CA TYR A 172 11.85 -6.03 -3.98
C TYR A 172 11.77 -5.60 -2.52
N ASP A 173 12.54 -4.57 -2.11
CA ASP A 173 12.48 -4.02 -0.75
C ASP A 173 11.13 -3.32 -0.46
N GLN A 174 10.43 -2.87 -1.48
CA GLN A 174 9.10 -2.27 -1.36
C GLN A 174 7.98 -3.32 -1.36
N LEU A 175 8.29 -4.57 -1.70
CA LEU A 175 7.35 -5.69 -1.62
C LEU A 175 7.33 -6.35 -0.24
N LEU A 176 8.36 -6.12 0.59
CA LEU A 176 8.51 -6.60 1.98
C LEU A 176 7.91 -5.61 2.97
#